data_b2abd6ea2b24c0fe81999460b1869fc0
#
_entry.id   b2abd6ea2b24c0fe81999460b1869fc0
#
_cell.length_a   1.000
_cell.length_b   1.000
_cell.length_c   1.000
_cell.angle_alpha   90.00
_cell.angle_beta   90.00
_cell.angle_gamma   90.00
#
_symmetry.space_group_name_H-M   'P 1'
#
loop_
_entity.id
_entity.type
_entity.pdbx_description
1 polymer ?
#
loop_
_entity_poly.entity_id
_entity_poly.type
_entity_poly.pdbx_seq_one_letter_code
_entity_poly.pdbx_strand_id
1 'polypeptide(L)'
;MAQKRLVVLICLAVALALAGCSKKAAPPTNATASESADSVYEGTAKVKPAPGTGNVQGKVLYNNAPVENIEVKLCETFSRFLSGCGGKTYTAKTDKDGDFVIANAEPKEYEGLTVRIFDTDTVIFATTGIAGISSQKYPVVADKTLFVKPTHLFKTDLKTVNPKAGSTVSGQGLELQWEAYPDAAYYKFTLSPDDHLVETPYINEKVEGTSFKVAKPLKSGSYRLKVEAYNRAEKKLSETAEETKFTIN
;
A
#
# COMPACT_ATOMS: atom_id res chain seq x y z
N MET A 1 7.36 -41.96 54.48
CA MET A 1 6.98 -43.38 54.49
C MET A 1 6.57 -43.73 53.10
N ALA A 2 7.44 -44.35 52.44
CA ALA A 2 7.46 -45.76 52.07
C ALA A 2 6.50 -46.04 50.91
N GLN A 3 7.09 -46.29 49.80
CA GLN A 3 7.48 -47.59 49.15
C GLN A 3 6.35 -48.12 48.28
N LYS A 4 6.50 -48.68 47.14
CA LYS A 4 7.49 -49.44 46.38
C LYS A 4 6.83 -49.99 45.10
N ARG A 5 7.65 -50.02 44.05
CA ARG A 5 7.95 -51.20 43.18
C ARG A 5 6.89 -51.69 42.19
N LEU A 6 7.24 -51.76 40.94
CA LEU A 6 8.08 -52.63 40.11
C LEU A 6 7.29 -53.80 39.48
N VAL A 7 7.55 -54.09 38.25
CA VAL A 7 7.65 -55.35 37.49
C VAL A 7 7.05 -55.16 36.08
N VAL A 8 7.78 -55.00 35.00
CA VAL A 8 8.66 -55.85 34.17
C VAL A 8 7.96 -57.13 33.66
N LEU A 9 7.94 -57.33 32.38
CA LEU A 9 8.25 -58.47 31.52
C LEU A 9 7.44 -58.44 30.22
N ILE A 10 8.04 -58.22 29.04
CA ILE A 10 8.69 -59.16 28.09
C ILE A 10 7.72 -60.16 27.43
N CYS A 11 7.61 -60.11 26.14
CA CYS A 11 7.57 -61.16 25.12
C CYS A 11 7.47 -60.49 23.74
N LEU A 12 8.43 -60.43 22.97
CA LEU A 12 9.15 -61.30 22.02
C LEU A 12 8.33 -61.76 20.80
N ALA A 13 8.76 -61.25 19.67
CA ALA A 13 8.85 -61.76 18.30
C ALA A 13 7.61 -62.28 17.57
N VAL A 14 7.43 -61.78 16.37
CA VAL A 14 7.61 -62.54 15.11
C VAL A 14 7.72 -61.59 13.93
N ALA A 15 8.77 -61.77 13.15
CA ALA A 15 9.03 -61.10 11.88
C ALA A 15 8.19 -61.71 10.76
N LEU A 16 7.67 -60.87 9.88
CA LEU A 16 7.43 -61.25 8.48
C LEU A 16 7.69 -60.07 7.57
N ALA A 17 8.64 -60.24 6.69
CA ALA A 17 9.02 -59.35 5.63
C ALA A 17 7.92 -59.27 4.56
N LEU A 18 7.54 -58.07 4.17
CA LEU A 18 6.97 -57.79 2.86
C LEU A 18 7.60 -56.54 2.31
N ALA A 19 8.32 -56.71 1.21
CA ALA A 19 8.93 -55.65 0.43
C ALA A 19 7.85 -54.76 -0.17
N GLY A 20 7.81 -53.50 0.24
CA GLY A 20 7.00 -52.45 -0.36
C GLY A 20 7.89 -51.25 -0.66
N CYS A 21 8.03 -50.91 -1.93
CA CYS A 21 8.81 -49.74 -2.40
C CYS A 21 8.35 -48.45 -1.71
N SER A 22 9.13 -47.98 -0.77
CA SER A 22 8.97 -46.66 -0.17
C SER A 22 9.54 -45.61 -1.10
N LYS A 23 8.69 -44.84 -1.78
CA LYS A 23 9.06 -43.55 -2.32
C LYS A 23 9.43 -42.66 -1.15
N LYS A 24 10.72 -42.34 -1.07
CA LYS A 24 11.31 -41.41 -0.12
C LYS A 24 10.67 -40.03 -0.34
N ALA A 25 9.75 -39.63 0.54
CA ALA A 25 9.25 -38.28 0.58
C ALA A 25 10.40 -37.37 1.02
N ALA A 26 10.74 -36.42 0.19
CA ALA A 26 11.67 -35.34 0.53
C ALA A 26 11.03 -34.47 1.64
N PRO A 27 11.85 -33.95 2.60
CA PRO A 27 11.33 -33.04 3.61
C PRO A 27 10.79 -31.77 2.96
N PRO A 28 9.74 -31.14 3.54
CA PRO A 28 9.26 -29.87 3.02
C PRO A 28 10.37 -28.83 3.18
N THR A 29 10.97 -28.44 2.08
CA THR A 29 11.79 -27.23 1.99
C THR A 29 10.84 -26.07 2.25
N ASN A 30 10.95 -25.43 3.41
CA ASN A 30 10.46 -24.08 3.62
C ASN A 30 11.24 -23.15 2.67
N ALA A 31 10.84 -23.12 1.43
CA ALA A 31 11.15 -22.02 0.54
C ALA A 31 10.30 -20.85 1.03
N THR A 32 10.91 -19.98 1.81
CA THR A 32 10.48 -18.59 1.94
C THR A 32 10.47 -18.06 0.52
N ALA A 33 9.31 -18.07 -0.12
CA ALA A 33 9.12 -17.41 -1.38
C ALA A 33 9.33 -15.92 -1.10
N SER A 34 10.51 -15.45 -1.42
CA SER A 34 10.71 -14.05 -1.75
C SER A 34 9.72 -13.77 -2.87
N GLU A 35 8.63 -13.08 -2.55
CA GLU A 35 7.72 -12.53 -3.54
C GLU A 35 8.54 -11.57 -4.39
N SER A 36 9.12 -12.10 -5.46
CA SER A 36 9.70 -11.30 -6.51
C SER A 36 8.58 -10.44 -7.08
N ALA A 37 8.83 -9.13 -7.19
CA ALA A 37 7.91 -8.10 -7.66
C ALA A 37 7.47 -8.25 -9.14
N ASP A 38 7.63 -9.41 -9.74
CA ASP A 38 7.33 -9.77 -11.12
C ASP A 38 6.05 -10.59 -11.30
N SER A 39 5.03 -10.40 -10.46
CA SER A 39 3.72 -10.98 -10.80
C SER A 39 3.13 -10.20 -11.98
N VAL A 40 3.33 -10.73 -13.18
CA VAL A 40 2.63 -10.29 -14.39
C VAL A 40 1.13 -10.36 -14.08
N TYR A 41 0.46 -9.20 -14.07
CA TYR A 41 -0.99 -9.15 -13.91
C TYR A 41 -1.60 -9.60 -15.24
N GLU A 42 -2.33 -10.72 -15.24
CA GLU A 42 -3.01 -11.24 -16.43
C GLU A 42 -4.35 -10.57 -16.62
N GLY A 43 -4.72 -10.31 -17.86
CA GLY A 43 -5.98 -9.67 -18.22
C GLY A 43 -6.37 -9.92 -19.67
N THR A 44 -7.56 -9.49 -20.03
CA THR A 44 -8.02 -9.48 -21.44
C THR A 44 -7.82 -8.10 -22.03
N ALA A 45 -7.06 -8.00 -23.12
CA ALA A 45 -6.80 -6.73 -23.79
C ALA A 45 -8.10 -6.16 -24.39
N LYS A 46 -8.45 -4.92 -24.01
CA LYS A 46 -9.59 -4.19 -24.57
C LYS A 46 -9.34 -3.72 -26.01
N VAL A 47 -8.07 -3.42 -26.32
CA VAL A 47 -7.65 -2.91 -27.63
C VAL A 47 -6.39 -3.64 -28.05
N LYS A 48 -6.33 -4.08 -29.30
CA LYS A 48 -5.12 -4.63 -29.88
C LYS A 48 -4.16 -3.49 -30.22
N PRO A 49 -2.84 -3.59 -29.89
CA PRO A 49 -1.87 -2.58 -30.29
C PRO A 49 -1.71 -2.55 -31.82
N ALA A 50 -1.34 -1.40 -32.37
CA ALA A 50 -0.91 -1.28 -33.75
C ALA A 50 0.38 -2.08 -33.97
N PRO A 51 0.62 -2.59 -35.17
CA PRO A 51 1.83 -3.37 -35.46
C PRO A 51 3.12 -2.63 -35.06
N GLY A 52 4.00 -3.31 -34.33
CA GLY A 52 5.25 -2.76 -33.86
C GLY A 52 5.15 -1.83 -32.66
N THR A 53 3.97 -1.65 -32.09
CA THR A 53 3.74 -0.87 -30.84
C THR A 53 3.24 -1.77 -29.73
N GLY A 54 3.17 -1.25 -28.49
CA GLY A 54 2.56 -1.97 -27.36
C GLY A 54 1.53 -1.12 -26.64
N ASN A 55 0.70 -1.77 -25.83
CA ASN A 55 -0.28 -1.10 -24.97
C ASN A 55 0.06 -1.31 -23.48
N VAL A 56 -0.39 -0.37 -22.64
CA VAL A 56 -0.43 -0.55 -21.18
C VAL A 56 -1.89 -0.43 -20.74
N GLN A 57 -2.41 -1.44 -20.06
CA GLN A 57 -3.80 -1.50 -19.60
C GLN A 57 -3.87 -1.76 -18.10
N GLY A 58 -4.79 -1.08 -17.42
CA GLY A 58 -5.02 -1.25 -16.00
C GLY A 58 -6.37 -0.70 -15.58
N LYS A 59 -6.59 -0.62 -14.27
CA LYS A 59 -7.84 -0.18 -13.66
C LYS A 59 -7.59 0.79 -12.52
N VAL A 60 -8.47 1.76 -12.35
CA VAL A 60 -8.45 2.72 -11.24
C VAL A 60 -9.73 2.55 -10.42
N LEU A 61 -9.56 2.43 -9.12
CA LEU A 61 -10.64 2.21 -8.16
C LEU A 61 -10.58 3.24 -7.03
N TYR A 62 -11.71 3.58 -6.46
CA TYR A 62 -11.85 4.28 -5.18
C TYR A 62 -12.88 3.54 -4.32
N ASN A 63 -12.53 3.21 -3.10
CA ASN A 63 -13.39 2.41 -2.19
C ASN A 63 -13.94 1.14 -2.88
N ASN A 64 -13.09 0.44 -3.64
CA ASN A 64 -13.39 -0.75 -4.45
C ASN A 64 -14.39 -0.53 -5.61
N ALA A 65 -14.85 0.68 -5.85
CA ALA A 65 -15.67 1.03 -7.01
C ALA A 65 -14.80 1.59 -8.16
N PRO A 66 -15.17 1.38 -9.43
CA PRO A 66 -14.48 1.97 -10.57
C PRO A 66 -14.60 3.51 -10.57
N VAL A 67 -13.57 4.18 -11.06
CA VAL A 67 -13.55 5.65 -11.18
C VAL A 67 -13.30 6.04 -12.63
N GLU A 68 -14.25 6.80 -13.20
CA GLU A 68 -14.17 7.31 -14.56
C GLU A 68 -13.38 8.61 -14.66
N ASN A 69 -12.86 8.92 -15.84
CA ASN A 69 -12.23 10.19 -16.22
C ASN A 69 -10.93 10.52 -15.45
N ILE A 70 -10.28 9.55 -14.85
CA ILE A 70 -8.98 9.72 -14.17
C ILE A 70 -7.86 9.70 -15.20
N GLU A 71 -7.00 10.70 -15.19
CA GLU A 71 -5.82 10.77 -16.03
C GLU A 71 -4.75 9.78 -15.56
N VAL A 72 -4.25 8.97 -16.48
CA VAL A 72 -3.13 8.06 -16.29
C VAL A 72 -2.05 8.41 -17.31
N LYS A 73 -0.80 8.53 -16.86
CA LYS A 73 0.33 8.91 -17.70
C LYS A 73 1.50 7.95 -17.57
N LEU A 74 1.95 7.43 -18.70
CA LEU A 74 3.18 6.62 -18.83
C LEU A 74 4.33 7.55 -19.20
N CYS A 75 5.44 7.48 -18.48
CA CYS A 75 6.57 8.39 -18.60
C CYS A 75 7.83 7.61 -18.96
N GLU A 76 8.57 8.08 -19.96
CA GLU A 76 9.84 7.48 -20.36
C GLU A 76 10.85 7.49 -19.21
N THR A 77 10.98 8.63 -18.54
CA THR A 77 11.78 8.79 -17.32
C THR A 77 10.92 9.32 -16.18
N PHE A 78 11.30 9.01 -14.97
CA PHE A 78 10.62 9.52 -13.79
C PHE A 78 11.61 9.89 -12.68
N SER A 79 11.46 11.11 -12.18
CA SER A 79 12.21 11.59 -11.01
C SER A 79 11.27 12.09 -9.92
N ARG A 80 11.40 11.55 -8.71
CA ARG A 80 10.65 12.03 -7.55
C ARG A 80 11.11 13.38 -7.04
N PHE A 81 12.36 13.74 -7.34
CA PHE A 81 13.02 14.91 -6.72
C PHE A 81 13.09 16.13 -7.64
N LEU A 82 13.00 15.96 -8.95
CA LEU A 82 13.30 17.04 -9.89
C LEU A 82 12.09 17.54 -10.70
N SER A 83 11.33 16.69 -11.33
CA SER A 83 10.30 17.16 -12.27
C SER A 83 9.16 16.17 -12.53
N GLY A 84 9.11 15.05 -11.81
CA GLY A 84 8.13 14.00 -12.10
C GLY A 84 8.42 13.28 -13.42
N CYS A 85 7.45 13.27 -14.34
CA CYS A 85 7.57 12.66 -15.67
C CYS A 85 8.47 13.46 -16.60
N GLY A 86 9.38 12.77 -17.26
CA GLY A 86 10.25 13.32 -18.30
C GLY A 86 10.29 12.46 -19.56
N GLY A 87 10.87 12.99 -20.64
CA GLY A 87 10.96 12.33 -21.93
C GLY A 87 9.61 12.21 -22.64
N LYS A 88 9.46 11.18 -23.47
CA LYS A 88 8.20 10.91 -24.15
C LYS A 88 7.15 10.41 -23.17
N THR A 89 5.96 10.97 -23.27
CA THR A 89 4.83 10.60 -22.40
C THR A 89 3.62 10.17 -23.21
N TYR A 90 2.85 9.24 -22.66
CA TYR A 90 1.57 8.81 -23.21
C TYR A 90 0.50 8.97 -22.12
N THR A 91 -0.67 9.45 -22.50
CA THR A 91 -1.75 9.74 -21.56
C THR A 91 -3.02 9.01 -21.99
N ALA A 92 -3.76 8.49 -21.02
CA ALA A 92 -5.09 7.96 -21.19
C ALA A 92 -6.00 8.44 -20.05
N LYS A 93 -7.31 8.29 -20.20
CA LYS A 93 -8.28 8.47 -19.14
C LYS A 93 -9.03 7.17 -18.91
N THR A 94 -9.45 6.96 -17.66
CA THR A 94 -10.30 5.82 -17.32
C THR A 94 -11.69 5.97 -17.90
N ASP A 95 -12.27 4.85 -18.31
CA ASP A 95 -13.67 4.74 -18.73
C ASP A 95 -14.62 4.53 -17.54
N LYS A 96 -15.93 4.39 -17.81
CA LYS A 96 -16.98 4.16 -16.79
C LYS A 96 -16.75 2.91 -15.93
N ASP A 97 -15.98 1.93 -16.42
CA ASP A 97 -15.61 0.70 -15.71
C ASP A 97 -14.29 0.86 -14.96
N GLY A 98 -13.74 2.08 -14.93
CA GLY A 98 -12.46 2.42 -14.31
C GLY A 98 -11.23 1.93 -15.07
N ASP A 99 -11.41 1.35 -16.28
CA ASP A 99 -10.32 0.82 -17.07
C ASP A 99 -9.65 1.91 -17.91
N PHE A 100 -8.34 1.82 -18.07
CA PHE A 100 -7.58 2.66 -18.98
C PHE A 100 -6.75 1.82 -19.94
N VAL A 101 -6.55 2.34 -21.15
CA VAL A 101 -5.62 1.79 -22.12
C VAL A 101 -4.75 2.92 -22.66
N ILE A 102 -3.47 2.89 -22.34
CA ILE A 102 -2.45 3.69 -23.03
C ILE A 102 -2.07 2.90 -24.27
N ALA A 103 -2.56 3.35 -25.43
CA ALA A 103 -2.42 2.62 -26.68
C ALA A 103 -1.19 3.07 -27.48
N ASN A 104 -0.62 2.13 -28.24
CA ASN A 104 0.41 2.38 -29.24
C ASN A 104 1.67 3.08 -28.72
N ALA A 105 2.09 2.72 -27.50
CA ALA A 105 3.36 3.18 -26.97
C ALA A 105 4.55 2.49 -27.70
N GLU A 106 5.65 3.21 -27.81
CA GLU A 106 6.88 2.64 -28.37
C GLU A 106 7.39 1.48 -27.52
N PRO A 107 7.83 0.37 -28.12
CA PRO A 107 8.42 -0.74 -27.36
C PRO A 107 9.74 -0.32 -26.72
N LYS A 108 9.70 -0.13 -25.41
CA LYS A 108 10.87 0.13 -24.56
C LYS A 108 10.46 0.01 -23.09
N GLU A 109 11.43 0.16 -22.22
CA GLU A 109 11.21 0.24 -20.78
C GLU A 109 10.89 1.67 -20.37
N TYR A 110 9.78 1.87 -19.63
CA TYR A 110 9.34 3.13 -19.06
C TYR A 110 9.55 3.14 -17.54
N GLU A 111 9.86 4.30 -16.97
CA GLU A 111 10.21 4.43 -15.55
C GLU A 111 9.06 4.93 -14.67
N GLY A 112 7.97 5.44 -15.25
CA GLY A 112 6.85 5.98 -14.51
C GLY A 112 5.50 5.63 -15.11
N LEU A 113 4.57 5.22 -14.25
CA LEU A 113 3.15 5.18 -14.55
C LEU A 113 2.44 5.89 -13.41
N THR A 114 1.92 7.08 -13.69
CA THR A 114 1.27 7.94 -12.69
C THR A 114 -0.22 7.99 -12.91
N VAL A 115 -0.97 8.06 -11.81
CA VAL A 115 -2.42 8.19 -11.80
C VAL A 115 -2.75 9.45 -11.02
N ARG A 116 -3.52 10.37 -11.61
CA ARG A 116 -3.94 11.62 -10.97
C ARG A 116 -4.94 11.33 -9.87
N ILE A 117 -4.78 11.96 -8.72
CA ILE A 117 -5.75 11.88 -7.63
C ILE A 117 -6.92 12.82 -7.93
N PHE A 118 -7.98 12.29 -8.52
CA PHE A 118 -9.18 13.07 -8.90
C PHE A 118 -8.83 14.37 -9.64
N ASP A 119 -9.39 15.50 -9.23
CA ASP A 119 -9.17 16.82 -9.83
C ASP A 119 -8.01 17.60 -9.18
N THR A 120 -7.09 16.92 -8.50
CA THR A 120 -5.92 17.54 -7.88
C THR A 120 -4.70 17.51 -8.82
N ASP A 121 -3.66 18.29 -8.50
CA ASP A 121 -2.35 18.20 -9.17
C ASP A 121 -1.46 17.07 -8.62
N THR A 122 -1.95 16.37 -7.61
CA THR A 122 -1.23 15.26 -6.98
C THR A 122 -1.42 13.99 -7.80
N VAL A 123 -0.34 13.24 -7.94
CA VAL A 123 -0.34 11.93 -8.60
C VAL A 123 0.18 10.85 -7.64
N ILE A 124 -0.36 9.65 -7.81
CA ILE A 124 0.20 8.45 -7.19
C ILE A 124 0.81 7.56 -8.27
N PHE A 125 1.70 6.68 -7.85
CA PHE A 125 2.28 5.69 -8.75
C PHE A 125 1.35 4.49 -8.87
N ALA A 126 1.13 4.01 -10.08
CA ALA A 126 0.28 2.86 -10.36
C ALA A 126 0.82 1.55 -9.78
N THR A 127 1.97 1.57 -9.16
CA THR A 127 2.58 0.40 -8.59
C THR A 127 3.01 0.56 -7.17
N THR A 128 2.79 -0.48 -6.47
CA THR A 128 3.13 -0.74 -5.10
C THR A 128 4.52 -1.35 -4.99
N GLY A 129 5.56 -0.55 -5.20
CA GLY A 129 6.82 -0.82 -4.55
C GLY A 129 6.70 -0.28 -3.12
N ILE A 130 7.20 -1.00 -2.13
CA ILE A 130 7.35 -0.49 -0.78
C ILE A 130 8.10 0.84 -0.87
N ALA A 131 7.41 1.91 -0.49
CA ALA A 131 7.96 3.23 -0.21
C ALA A 131 9.35 3.54 -0.79
N GLY A 132 9.43 3.86 -2.06
CA GLY A 132 10.46 4.78 -2.50
C GLY A 132 11.84 4.24 -2.85
N ILE A 133 12.10 2.95 -2.84
CA ILE A 133 13.48 2.43 -3.04
C ILE A 133 13.67 1.70 -4.38
N SER A 134 12.64 1.16 -5.00
CA SER A 134 12.75 0.62 -6.35
C SER A 134 11.86 1.37 -7.33
N SER A 135 12.44 1.91 -8.39
CA SER A 135 11.71 2.38 -9.56
C SER A 135 11.17 1.15 -10.28
N GLN A 136 9.87 0.90 -10.15
CA GLN A 136 9.26 -0.14 -10.99
C GLN A 136 9.34 0.31 -12.43
N LYS A 137 9.77 -0.60 -13.28
CA LYS A 137 9.85 -0.39 -14.71
C LYS A 137 8.67 -1.05 -15.41
N TYR A 138 8.26 -0.45 -16.53
CA TYR A 138 7.12 -0.88 -17.32
C TYR A 138 7.62 -1.27 -18.70
N PRO A 139 7.95 -2.57 -18.94
CA PRO A 139 8.45 -3.05 -20.22
C PRO A 139 7.30 -3.13 -21.23
N VAL A 140 7.21 -2.17 -22.13
CA VAL A 140 6.29 -2.21 -23.27
C VAL A 140 6.93 -3.00 -24.39
N VAL A 141 6.27 -4.07 -24.83
CA VAL A 141 6.74 -4.98 -25.89
C VAL A 141 5.86 -4.84 -27.11
N ALA A 142 6.48 -4.88 -28.32
CA ALA A 142 5.77 -4.80 -29.58
C ALA A 142 4.68 -5.88 -29.69
N ASP A 143 3.53 -5.49 -30.22
CA ASP A 143 2.35 -6.33 -30.47
C ASP A 143 1.72 -6.97 -29.20
N LYS A 144 2.10 -6.47 -28.00
CA LYS A 144 1.61 -6.97 -26.72
C LYS A 144 0.98 -5.87 -25.87
N THR A 145 0.10 -6.29 -24.95
CA THR A 145 -0.46 -5.44 -23.90
C THR A 145 0.19 -5.80 -22.57
N LEU A 146 0.80 -4.81 -21.93
CA LEU A 146 1.25 -4.89 -20.53
C LEU A 146 0.05 -4.62 -19.61
N PHE A 147 -0.30 -5.58 -18.77
CA PHE A 147 -1.33 -5.40 -17.75
C PHE A 147 -0.69 -4.96 -16.43
N VAL A 148 -1.26 -3.92 -15.81
CA VAL A 148 -0.81 -3.42 -14.51
C VAL A 148 -1.88 -3.64 -13.45
N LYS A 149 -1.46 -3.84 -12.20
CA LYS A 149 -2.37 -4.04 -11.07
C LYS A 149 -3.32 -2.85 -10.91
N PRO A 150 -4.54 -3.06 -10.41
CA PRO A 150 -5.47 -1.96 -10.11
C PRO A 150 -4.86 -0.96 -9.13
N THR A 151 -5.01 0.33 -9.47
CA THR A 151 -4.60 1.44 -8.61
C THR A 151 -5.78 1.89 -7.77
N HIS A 152 -5.59 1.96 -6.45
CA HIS A 152 -6.60 2.48 -5.54
C HIS A 152 -6.31 3.95 -5.22
N LEU A 153 -7.24 4.83 -5.59
CA LEU A 153 -7.21 6.24 -5.23
C LEU A 153 -7.65 6.44 -3.78
N PHE A 154 -7.26 7.57 -3.24
CA PHE A 154 -7.78 8.12 -1.99
C PHE A 154 -7.96 9.63 -2.14
N LYS A 155 -8.76 10.24 -1.28
CA LYS A 155 -8.96 11.69 -1.25
C LYS A 155 -8.03 12.35 -0.23
N THR A 156 -7.94 13.67 -0.27
CA THR A 156 -7.16 14.47 0.68
C THR A 156 -8.04 15.51 1.37
N ASP A 157 -9.19 15.08 1.84
CA ASP A 157 -10.25 15.94 2.38
C ASP A 157 -10.65 15.61 3.83
N LEU A 158 -9.95 14.67 4.46
CA LEU A 158 -10.13 14.36 5.89
C LEU A 158 -9.67 15.55 6.75
N LYS A 159 -10.45 15.93 7.74
CA LYS A 159 -10.16 17.08 8.61
C LYS A 159 -9.88 16.67 10.04
N THR A 160 -8.86 17.30 10.63
CA THR A 160 -8.64 17.25 12.08
C THR A 160 -9.54 18.26 12.79
N VAL A 161 -10.02 17.89 13.96
CA VAL A 161 -10.87 18.72 14.84
C VAL A 161 -10.07 19.27 16.00
N ASN A 162 -9.25 18.43 16.64
CA ASN A 162 -8.37 18.80 17.76
C ASN A 162 -7.04 18.05 17.67
N PRO A 163 -5.88 18.70 17.85
CA PRO A 163 -5.70 20.15 17.98
C PRO A 163 -6.04 20.91 16.69
N LYS A 164 -6.38 22.19 16.81
CA LYS A 164 -6.54 23.07 15.65
C LYS A 164 -5.16 23.49 15.12
N ALA A 165 -5.05 23.66 13.80
CA ALA A 165 -3.83 24.16 13.20
C ALA A 165 -3.40 25.50 13.83
N GLY A 166 -2.11 25.62 14.18
CA GLY A 166 -1.52 26.79 14.82
C GLY A 166 -1.87 26.98 16.29
N SER A 167 -2.65 26.07 16.92
CA SER A 167 -3.00 26.21 18.33
C SER A 167 -1.84 25.83 19.26
N THR A 168 -1.89 26.33 20.50
CA THR A 168 -1.05 25.86 21.60
C THR A 168 -1.92 25.12 22.60
N VAL A 169 -1.54 23.89 22.95
CA VAL A 169 -2.30 23.01 23.82
C VAL A 169 -1.40 22.38 24.89
N SER A 170 -2.01 21.89 25.97
CA SER A 170 -1.28 21.14 26.99
C SER A 170 -0.84 19.77 26.47
N GLY A 171 0.38 19.36 26.75
CA GLY A 171 0.88 18.03 26.46
C GLY A 171 0.33 16.95 27.41
N GLN A 172 -0.29 17.36 28.53
CA GLN A 172 -0.90 16.42 29.46
C GLN A 172 -2.39 16.24 29.16
N GLY A 173 -2.80 14.97 28.94
CA GLY A 173 -4.20 14.64 28.69
C GLY A 173 -4.70 15.09 27.31
N LEU A 174 -3.80 15.36 26.38
CA LEU A 174 -4.18 15.72 25.01
C LEU A 174 -5.07 14.65 24.39
N GLU A 175 -6.18 15.07 23.81
CA GLU A 175 -7.04 14.24 22.98
C GLU A 175 -6.95 14.70 21.52
N LEU A 176 -6.53 13.80 20.65
CA LEU A 176 -6.54 14.01 19.20
C LEU A 176 -7.94 13.69 18.69
N GLN A 177 -8.48 14.50 17.78
CA GLN A 177 -9.82 14.29 17.20
C GLN A 177 -9.84 14.66 15.72
N TRP A 178 -10.63 13.92 14.95
CA TRP A 178 -10.86 14.15 13.52
C TRP A 178 -12.33 13.89 13.16
N GLU A 179 -12.74 14.37 11.99
CA GLU A 179 -14.08 14.14 11.48
C GLU A 179 -14.28 12.66 11.09
N ALA A 180 -15.50 12.15 11.29
CA ALA A 180 -15.88 10.84 10.78
C ALA A 180 -15.85 10.87 9.25
N TYR A 181 -15.18 9.88 8.64
CA TYR A 181 -15.11 9.77 7.20
C TYR A 181 -16.07 8.69 6.70
N PRO A 182 -16.84 8.95 5.61
CA PRO A 182 -17.77 7.96 5.07
C PRO A 182 -17.07 6.63 4.75
N ASP A 183 -17.71 5.51 5.11
CA ASP A 183 -17.22 4.13 4.91
C ASP A 183 -15.92 3.78 5.64
N ALA A 184 -15.38 4.66 6.46
CA ALA A 184 -14.20 4.35 7.26
C ALA A 184 -14.52 3.28 8.30
N ALA A 185 -13.71 2.22 8.33
CA ALA A 185 -13.75 1.19 9.34
C ALA A 185 -12.76 1.48 10.48
N TYR A 186 -11.68 2.16 10.16
CA TYR A 186 -10.66 2.58 11.11
C TYR A 186 -9.82 3.72 10.54
N TYR A 187 -9.04 4.32 11.42
CA TYR A 187 -8.10 5.39 11.08
C TYR A 187 -6.68 4.97 11.46
N LYS A 188 -5.72 5.55 10.79
CA LYS A 188 -4.32 5.55 11.23
C LYS A 188 -3.88 6.99 11.42
N PHE A 189 -3.12 7.25 12.47
CA PHE A 189 -2.52 8.56 12.64
C PHE A 189 -1.02 8.46 12.96
N THR A 190 -0.31 9.51 12.61
CA THR A 190 1.08 9.73 12.99
C THR A 190 1.15 11.08 13.69
N LEU A 191 1.76 11.10 14.88
CA LEU A 191 2.04 12.31 15.64
C LEU A 191 3.55 12.46 15.75
N SER A 192 4.13 13.43 15.06
CA SER A 192 5.57 13.64 14.97
C SER A 192 5.96 14.99 15.55
N PRO A 193 7.05 15.09 16.34
CA PRO A 193 7.64 16.37 16.67
C PRO A 193 8.35 16.98 15.44
N ASP A 194 8.45 18.31 15.36
CA ASP A 194 9.26 18.98 14.35
C ASP A 194 10.76 18.84 14.64
N ASP A 195 11.12 18.65 15.91
CA ASP A 195 12.49 18.36 16.30
C ASP A 195 12.83 16.88 16.05
N HIS A 196 13.70 16.65 15.09
CA HIS A 196 14.16 15.29 14.72
C HIS A 196 14.98 14.56 15.80
N LEU A 197 15.40 15.26 16.86
CA LEU A 197 16.09 14.67 18.02
C LEU A 197 15.09 14.13 19.04
N VAL A 198 13.80 14.44 18.90
CA VAL A 198 12.73 13.93 19.75
C VAL A 198 12.09 12.72 19.08
N GLU A 199 11.97 11.62 19.82
CA GLU A 199 11.32 10.40 19.35
C GLU A 199 9.85 10.69 18.94
N THR A 200 9.45 10.15 17.79
CA THR A 200 8.07 10.21 17.31
C THR A 200 7.18 9.34 18.19
N PRO A 201 6.24 9.91 18.94
CA PRO A 201 5.48 9.17 19.95
C PRO A 201 4.50 8.15 19.35
N TYR A 202 3.94 8.45 18.17
CA TYR A 202 2.98 7.57 17.49
C TYR A 202 3.24 7.55 15.99
N ILE A 203 3.38 6.36 15.41
CA ILE A 203 3.60 6.14 13.98
C ILE A 203 2.59 5.14 13.47
N ASN A 204 1.69 5.58 12.56
CA ASN A 204 0.65 4.74 11.96
C ASN A 204 -0.22 4.02 13.02
N GLU A 205 -0.49 4.69 14.14
CA GLU A 205 -1.32 4.15 15.22
C GLU A 205 -2.74 3.91 14.72
N LYS A 206 -3.27 2.69 14.90
CA LYS A 206 -4.59 2.30 14.44
C LYS A 206 -5.66 2.58 15.50
N VAL A 207 -6.74 3.25 15.08
CA VAL A 207 -7.89 3.62 15.93
C VAL A 207 -9.19 3.35 15.19
N GLU A 208 -10.15 2.70 15.83
CA GLU A 208 -11.47 2.45 15.23
C GLU A 208 -12.45 3.64 15.36
N GLY A 209 -12.17 4.57 16.27
CA GLY A 209 -12.97 5.78 16.49
C GLY A 209 -12.37 7.03 15.87
N THR A 210 -13.01 8.18 16.11
CA THR A 210 -12.59 9.49 15.61
C THR A 210 -11.82 10.31 16.65
N SER A 211 -11.38 9.68 17.74
CA SER A 211 -10.54 10.32 18.76
C SER A 211 -9.52 9.35 19.34
N PHE A 212 -8.45 9.92 19.87
CA PHE A 212 -7.40 9.18 20.57
C PHE A 212 -6.85 10.02 21.72
N LYS A 213 -6.88 9.47 22.94
CA LYS A 213 -6.28 10.11 24.09
C LYS A 213 -4.80 9.75 24.20
N VAL A 214 -3.94 10.74 24.13
CA VAL A 214 -2.49 10.57 24.26
C VAL A 214 -2.16 10.04 25.65
N ALA A 215 -1.55 8.86 25.73
CA ALA A 215 -1.36 8.14 26.99
C ALA A 215 -0.30 8.77 27.90
N LYS A 216 0.75 9.36 27.33
CA LYS A 216 1.86 9.97 28.07
C LYS A 216 1.95 11.45 27.77
N PRO A 217 2.30 12.30 28.74
CA PRO A 217 2.56 13.70 28.47
C PRO A 217 3.58 13.89 27.37
N LEU A 218 3.29 14.79 26.43
CA LEU A 218 4.22 15.18 25.38
C LEU A 218 5.16 16.27 25.90
N LYS A 219 6.39 16.27 25.42
CA LYS A 219 7.35 17.34 25.68
C LYS A 219 6.90 18.64 24.99
N SER A 220 7.26 19.80 25.59
CA SER A 220 7.04 21.09 24.94
C SER A 220 7.75 21.16 23.60
N GLY A 221 7.10 21.76 22.59
CA GLY A 221 7.62 21.86 21.24
C GLY A 221 6.53 21.86 20.18
N SER A 222 6.95 21.97 18.92
CA SER A 222 6.07 21.90 17.75
C SER A 222 5.84 20.46 17.31
N TYR A 223 4.59 20.13 16.98
CA TYR A 223 4.17 18.81 16.54
C TYR A 223 3.35 18.88 15.27
N ARG A 224 3.31 17.75 14.55
CA ARG A 224 2.53 17.54 13.34
C ARG A 224 1.67 16.28 13.50
N LEU A 225 0.39 16.41 13.18
CA LEU A 225 -0.57 15.32 13.15
C LEU A 225 -1.01 15.05 11.72
N LYS A 226 -0.81 13.82 11.26
CA LYS A 226 -1.40 13.28 10.03
C LYS A 226 -2.40 12.20 10.38
N VAL A 227 -3.57 12.22 9.71
CA VAL A 227 -4.61 11.20 9.89
C VAL A 227 -5.01 10.64 8.54
N GLU A 228 -5.25 9.34 8.48
CA GLU A 228 -5.68 8.59 7.31
C GLU A 228 -6.89 7.72 7.65
N ALA A 229 -7.88 7.68 6.77
CA ALA A 229 -9.09 6.85 6.90
C ALA A 229 -9.01 5.62 6.00
N TYR A 230 -9.42 4.45 6.50
CA TYR A 230 -9.37 3.18 5.80
C TYR A 230 -10.70 2.44 5.86
N ASN A 231 -11.07 1.76 4.77
CA ASN A 231 -12.22 0.86 4.76
C ASN A 231 -11.87 -0.53 5.34
N ARG A 232 -12.87 -1.43 5.43
CA ARG A 232 -12.69 -2.81 5.92
C ARG A 232 -11.75 -3.65 5.07
N ALA A 233 -11.58 -3.32 3.79
CA ALA A 233 -10.67 -4.00 2.87
C ALA A 233 -9.25 -3.39 2.89
N GLU A 234 -8.92 -2.62 3.93
CA GLU A 234 -7.62 -1.96 4.14
C GLU A 234 -7.22 -0.99 3.00
N LYS A 235 -8.21 -0.48 2.25
CA LYS A 235 -7.96 0.55 1.25
C LYS A 235 -8.10 1.91 1.89
N LYS A 236 -7.09 2.78 1.67
CA LYS A 236 -7.14 4.16 2.12
C LYS A 236 -8.26 4.89 1.37
N LEU A 237 -9.13 5.55 2.12
CA LEU A 237 -10.25 6.36 1.60
C LEU A 237 -9.87 7.82 1.50
N SER A 238 -9.21 8.33 2.54
CA SER A 238 -8.77 9.72 2.59
C SER A 238 -7.61 9.90 3.57
N GLU A 239 -6.95 11.04 3.45
CA GLU A 239 -5.99 11.54 4.43
C GLU A 239 -6.18 13.04 4.63
N THR A 240 -5.59 13.60 5.68
CA THR A 240 -5.50 15.06 5.83
C THR A 240 -4.69 15.66 4.68
N ALA A 241 -5.20 16.73 4.05
CA ALA A 241 -4.53 17.41 2.92
C ALA A 241 -3.13 17.88 3.31
N GLU A 242 -3.01 18.42 4.52
CA GLU A 242 -1.75 18.83 5.14
C GLU A 242 -1.68 18.26 6.56
N GLU A 243 -0.47 18.11 7.07
CA GLU A 243 -0.25 17.80 8.47
C GLU A 243 -0.71 18.96 9.35
N THR A 244 -1.53 18.68 10.34
CA THR A 244 -1.98 19.69 11.29
C THR A 244 -0.84 20.04 12.24
N LYS A 245 -0.27 21.25 12.11
CA LYS A 245 0.80 21.74 12.98
C LYS A 245 0.23 22.46 14.19
N PHE A 246 0.79 22.18 15.36
CA PHE A 246 0.40 22.79 16.64
C PHE A 246 1.58 22.78 17.63
N THR A 247 1.44 23.49 18.75
CA THR A 247 2.49 23.60 19.78
C THR A 247 2.02 22.99 21.10
N ILE A 248 2.91 22.28 21.77
CA ILE A 248 2.77 21.83 23.16
C ILE A 248 3.53 22.81 24.07
N ASN A 249 2.85 23.35 25.08
CA ASN A 249 3.43 24.22 26.12
C ASN A 249 3.90 23.43 27.36
#